data_cd64aad10dc9469f2935662112283004
#
_entry.id   cd64aad10dc9469f2935662112283004
#
_cell.length_a   1.000
_cell.length_b   1.000
_cell.length_c   1.000
_cell.angle_alpha   90.00
_cell.angle_beta   90.00
_cell.angle_gamma   90.00
#
_symmetry.space_group_name_H-M   'P 1'
#
loop_
_entity.id
_entity.type
_entity.pdbx_description
1 polymer ?
#
loop_
_entity_poly.entity_id
_entity_poly.type
_entity_poly.pdbx_seq_one_letter_code
_entity_poly.pdbx_strand_id
1 'polypeptide(L)'
;MSETIYDAVVVGGGPSGATIATDLARAGRQILLLDRAGRIKPCGGAVPPRLLEEFGIPHSLLVARARAARMIAPSDRKVDMPVGEIGYVGMVDRDVFDEWLRKRAAQVGAERRTGTFERIERTEGEA
;
A
#
# COMPACT_ATOMS: atom_id res chain seq x y z
N MET A 1 -1.70 -4.39 34.14
CA MET A 1 -1.52 -4.58 32.69
C MET A 1 -0.55 -3.50 32.20
N SER A 2 0.54 -3.90 31.59
CA SER A 2 1.46 -2.94 30.99
C SER A 2 0.84 -2.39 29.70
N GLU A 3 0.81 -1.08 29.56
CA GLU A 3 0.47 -0.46 28.28
C GLU A 3 1.55 -0.79 27.26
N THR A 4 1.14 -1.19 26.07
CA THR A 4 2.08 -1.44 24.98
C THR A 4 2.53 -0.09 24.43
N ILE A 5 3.83 0.17 24.47
CA ILE A 5 4.43 1.37 23.88
C ILE A 5 4.95 0.99 22.48
N TYR A 6 4.52 1.73 21.48
CA TYR A 6 4.96 1.56 20.11
C TYR A 6 6.06 2.57 19.76
N ASP A 7 7.03 2.16 18.97
CA ASP A 7 8.02 3.08 18.37
C ASP A 7 7.33 4.02 17.35
N ALA A 8 6.32 3.50 16.65
CA ALA A 8 5.51 4.29 15.73
C ALA A 8 4.11 3.71 15.57
N VAL A 9 3.16 4.60 15.32
CA VAL A 9 1.78 4.26 14.92
C VAL A 9 1.60 4.73 13.48
N VAL A 10 1.33 3.78 12.58
CA VAL A 10 1.05 4.07 11.17
C VAL A 10 -0.46 4.15 10.99
N VAL A 11 -0.94 5.32 10.63
CA VAL A 11 -2.37 5.57 10.41
C VAL A 11 -2.69 5.47 8.93
N GLY A 12 -3.48 4.48 8.58
CA GLY A 12 -3.85 4.16 7.21
C GLY A 12 -3.09 2.96 6.65
N GLY A 13 -3.84 1.91 6.33
CA GLY A 13 -3.34 0.63 5.83
C GLY A 13 -3.39 0.49 4.30
N GLY A 14 -3.30 1.60 3.56
CA GLY A 14 -3.09 1.57 2.12
C GLY A 14 -1.67 1.15 1.75
N PRO A 15 -1.28 1.19 0.46
CA PRO A 15 0.03 0.71 0.02
C PRO A 15 1.20 1.37 0.75
N SER A 16 1.16 2.68 0.95
CA SER A 16 2.23 3.41 1.66
C SER A 16 2.33 3.02 3.12
N GLY A 17 1.20 3.06 3.85
CA GLY A 17 1.16 2.74 5.28
C GLY A 17 1.52 1.29 5.56
N ALA A 18 0.97 0.34 4.80
CA ALA A 18 1.30 -1.08 4.96
C ALA A 18 2.77 -1.38 4.62
N THR A 19 3.35 -0.68 3.64
CA THR A 19 4.75 -0.86 3.26
C THR A 19 5.69 -0.31 4.35
N ILE A 20 5.45 0.90 4.85
CA ILE A 20 6.30 1.46 5.92
C ILE A 20 6.17 0.65 7.22
N ALA A 21 4.98 0.17 7.56
CA ALA A 21 4.79 -0.72 8.70
C ALA A 21 5.59 -2.03 8.54
N THR A 22 5.63 -2.58 7.33
CA THR A 22 6.45 -3.75 7.01
C THR A 22 7.93 -3.47 7.21
N ASP A 23 8.45 -2.38 6.67
CA ASP A 23 9.86 -2.06 6.72
C ASP A 23 10.34 -1.76 8.14
N LEU A 24 9.56 -1.01 8.91
CA LEU A 24 9.87 -0.71 10.30
C LEU A 24 9.80 -1.96 11.21
N ALA A 25 8.82 -2.83 10.99
CA ALA A 25 8.72 -4.09 11.72
C ALA A 25 9.90 -5.02 11.40
N ARG A 26 10.34 -5.09 10.14
CA ARG A 26 11.56 -5.83 9.75
C ARG A 26 12.83 -5.26 10.39
N ALA A 27 12.86 -3.96 10.64
CA ALA A 27 13.94 -3.29 11.38
C ALA A 27 13.85 -3.51 12.90
N GLY A 28 12.94 -4.35 13.39
CA GLY A 28 12.80 -4.69 14.80
C GLY A 28 12.04 -3.66 15.64
N ARG A 29 11.30 -2.75 15.00
CA ARG A 29 10.51 -1.74 15.70
C ARG A 29 9.14 -2.27 16.12
N GLN A 30 8.66 -1.80 17.27
CA GLN A 30 7.30 -2.05 17.75
C GLN A 30 6.32 -1.13 17.01
N ILE A 31 5.58 -1.69 16.06
CA ILE A 31 4.74 -0.92 15.14
C ILE A 31 3.27 -1.29 15.31
N LEU A 32 2.43 -0.27 15.43
CA LEU A 32 0.98 -0.39 15.30
C LEU A 32 0.56 0.12 13.92
N LEU A 33 -0.05 -0.74 13.12
CA LEU A 33 -0.73 -0.38 11.87
C LEU A 33 -2.23 -0.24 12.15
N LEU A 34 -2.72 0.99 12.14
CA LEU A 34 -4.12 1.33 12.39
C LEU A 34 -4.82 1.62 11.07
N ASP A 35 -5.88 0.89 10.77
CA ASP A 35 -6.66 1.08 9.55
C ASP A 35 -8.16 0.97 9.82
N ARG A 36 -8.94 1.72 9.05
CA ARG A 36 -10.39 1.58 9.01
C ARG A 36 -10.75 0.42 8.10
N ALA A 37 -11.46 -0.57 8.57
CA ALA A 37 -11.92 -1.68 7.74
C ALA A 37 -12.98 -1.24 6.71
N GLY A 38 -13.13 -2.03 5.65
CA GLY A 38 -14.27 -1.96 4.73
C GLY A 38 -14.22 -0.87 3.66
N ARG A 39 -13.14 -0.11 3.55
CA ARG A 39 -13.00 0.93 2.52
C ARG A 39 -12.03 0.50 1.41
N ILE A 40 -12.56 0.36 0.20
CA ILE A 40 -11.75 0.18 -1.00
C ILE A 40 -11.43 1.56 -1.59
N LYS A 41 -10.16 1.84 -1.83
CA LYS A 41 -9.74 3.09 -2.45
C LYS A 41 -10.16 3.09 -3.92
N PRO A 42 -10.94 4.08 -4.40
CA PRO A 42 -11.24 4.19 -5.83
C PRO A 42 -9.96 4.54 -6.60
N CYS A 43 -9.43 3.56 -7.31
CA CYS A 43 -8.18 3.69 -8.04
C CYS A 43 -8.15 2.62 -9.14
N GLY A 44 -7.60 2.95 -10.30
CA GLY A 44 -7.43 2.00 -11.40
C GLY A 44 -6.42 0.88 -11.12
N GLY A 45 -5.62 0.99 -10.07
CA GLY A 45 -4.71 -0.06 -9.64
C GLY A 45 -3.49 -0.27 -10.54
N ALA A 46 -3.08 0.74 -11.29
CA ALA A 46 -1.90 0.64 -12.15
C ALA A 46 -0.61 0.63 -11.32
N VAL A 47 0.23 -0.36 -11.54
CA VAL A 47 1.53 -0.54 -10.89
C VAL A 47 2.60 -0.86 -11.92
N PRO A 48 3.76 -0.15 -11.91
CA PRO A 48 4.86 -0.48 -12.80
C PRO A 48 5.55 -1.77 -12.37
N PRO A 49 6.13 -2.55 -13.30
CA PRO A 49 6.85 -3.79 -12.97
C PRO A 49 7.98 -3.59 -11.96
N ARG A 50 8.69 -2.48 -12.04
CA ARG A 50 9.76 -2.14 -11.10
C ARG A 50 9.28 -2.11 -9.64
N LEU A 51 8.06 -1.61 -9.38
CA LEU A 51 7.48 -1.60 -8.04
C LEU A 51 7.29 -3.02 -7.50
N LEU A 52 6.88 -3.96 -8.35
CA LEU A 52 6.72 -5.36 -7.94
C LEU A 52 8.05 -5.97 -7.50
N GLU A 53 9.13 -5.71 -8.24
CA GLU A 53 10.46 -6.21 -7.94
C GLU A 53 11.05 -5.55 -6.68
N GLU A 54 11.05 -4.21 -6.61
CA GLU A 54 11.63 -3.47 -5.49
C GLU A 54 10.96 -3.77 -4.14
N PHE A 55 9.65 -4.00 -4.15
CA PHE A 55 8.89 -4.27 -2.92
C PHE A 55 8.53 -5.75 -2.71
N GLY A 56 9.08 -6.65 -3.53
CA GLY A 56 8.86 -8.09 -3.39
C GLY A 56 7.40 -8.49 -3.48
N ILE A 57 6.67 -7.90 -4.42
CA ILE A 57 5.23 -8.13 -4.61
C ILE A 57 5.05 -9.23 -5.66
N PRO A 58 4.31 -10.30 -5.34
CA PRO A 58 4.14 -11.41 -6.27
C PRO A 58 3.29 -11.02 -7.49
N HIS A 59 3.71 -11.47 -8.66
CA HIS A 59 2.99 -11.25 -9.92
C HIS A 59 1.58 -11.87 -9.93
N SER A 60 1.29 -12.80 -9.03
CA SER A 60 -0.04 -13.39 -8.85
C SER A 60 -1.12 -12.39 -8.41
N LEU A 61 -0.71 -11.23 -7.89
CA LEU A 61 -1.64 -10.14 -7.56
C LEU A 61 -2.07 -9.30 -8.77
N LEU A 62 -1.43 -9.48 -9.93
CA LEU A 62 -1.84 -8.80 -11.16
C LEU A 62 -3.09 -9.44 -11.73
N VAL A 63 -4.12 -8.63 -11.96
CA VAL A 63 -5.36 -9.05 -12.62
C VAL A 63 -5.35 -8.77 -14.12
N ALA A 64 -4.50 -7.85 -14.58
CA ALA A 64 -4.30 -7.52 -15.98
C ALA A 64 -2.91 -6.92 -16.23
N ARG A 65 -2.50 -6.90 -17.49
CA ARG A 65 -1.28 -6.25 -17.97
C ARG A 65 -1.61 -5.39 -19.18
N ALA A 66 -1.41 -4.08 -19.05
CA ALA A 66 -1.56 -3.12 -20.15
C ALA A 66 -0.22 -2.96 -20.87
N ARG A 67 -0.19 -3.21 -22.18
CA ARG A 67 1.04 -3.13 -23.01
C ARG A 67 1.14 -1.86 -23.81
N ALA A 68 0.05 -1.11 -23.91
CA ALA A 68 -0.02 0.16 -24.61
C ALA A 68 -1.10 1.05 -23.99
N ALA A 69 -0.94 2.35 -24.15
CA ALA A 69 -1.97 3.33 -23.84
C ALA A 69 -2.42 4.02 -25.14
N ARG A 70 -3.72 4.21 -25.30
CA ARG A 70 -4.28 5.02 -26.37
C ARG A 70 -4.69 6.38 -25.82
N MET A 71 -4.05 7.41 -26.32
CA MET A 71 -4.42 8.79 -26.01
C MET A 71 -5.38 9.31 -27.07
N ILE A 72 -6.48 9.91 -26.63
CA ILE A 72 -7.51 10.49 -27.50
C ILE A 72 -7.61 11.97 -27.17
N ALA A 73 -7.33 12.81 -28.17
CA ALA A 73 -7.49 14.26 -28.05
C ALA A 73 -8.97 14.67 -28.15
N PRO A 74 -9.35 15.88 -27.68
CA PRO A 74 -10.71 16.39 -27.86
C PRO A 74 -11.13 16.50 -29.35
N SER A 75 -10.19 16.51 -30.26
CA SER A 75 -10.42 16.48 -31.72
C SER A 75 -10.54 15.08 -32.31
N ASP A 76 -10.73 14.06 -31.47
CA ASP A 76 -10.76 12.63 -31.84
C ASP A 76 -9.47 12.07 -32.49
N ARG A 77 -8.39 12.84 -32.48
CA ARG A 77 -7.08 12.32 -32.90
C ARG A 77 -6.59 11.31 -31.88
N LYS A 78 -6.11 10.17 -32.38
CA LYS A 78 -5.64 9.05 -31.53
C LYS A 78 -4.16 8.82 -31.74
N VAL A 79 -3.45 8.53 -30.62
CA VAL A 79 -2.05 8.11 -30.64
C VAL A 79 -1.92 6.90 -29.74
N ASP A 80 -1.38 5.83 -30.27
CA ASP A 80 -1.05 4.62 -29.49
C ASP A 80 0.39 4.72 -29.02
N MET A 81 0.57 4.59 -27.70
CA MET A 81 1.86 4.63 -27.04
C MET A 81 2.16 3.24 -26.45
N PRO A 82 3.06 2.47 -27.05
CA PRO A 82 3.51 1.21 -26.45
C PRO A 82 4.31 1.49 -25.17
N VAL A 83 4.23 0.61 -24.18
CA VAL A 83 4.94 0.74 -22.89
C VAL A 83 6.45 0.53 -23.03
N GLY A 84 6.94 0.18 -24.21
CA GLY A 84 8.36 0.06 -24.53
C GLY A 84 9.02 -1.15 -23.90
N GLU A 85 10.30 -1.02 -23.53
CA GLU A 85 11.12 -2.12 -23.00
C GLU A 85 10.65 -2.66 -21.66
N ILE A 86 9.92 -1.87 -20.87
CA ILE A 86 9.32 -2.31 -19.61
C ILE A 86 8.25 -3.39 -19.85
N GLY A 87 7.70 -3.46 -21.05
CA GLY A 87 6.81 -4.52 -21.55
C GLY A 87 5.35 -4.38 -21.14
N TYR A 88 5.01 -3.89 -19.96
CA TYR A 88 3.63 -3.71 -19.50
C TYR A 88 3.53 -2.81 -18.25
N VAL A 89 2.32 -2.32 -17.99
CA VAL A 89 1.90 -1.80 -16.69
C VAL A 89 0.97 -2.83 -16.06
N GLY A 90 1.30 -3.29 -14.87
CA GLY A 90 0.45 -4.22 -14.12
C GLY A 90 -0.79 -3.53 -13.56
N MET A 91 -1.89 -4.26 -13.50
CA MET A 91 -3.12 -3.80 -12.87
C MET A 91 -3.42 -4.69 -11.68
N VAL A 92 -3.75 -4.10 -10.55
CA VAL A 92 -4.11 -4.83 -9.33
C VAL A 92 -5.54 -4.49 -8.90
N ASP A 93 -6.16 -5.45 -8.23
CA ASP A 93 -7.41 -5.22 -7.52
C ASP A 93 -7.08 -4.68 -6.13
N ARG A 94 -7.48 -3.43 -5.85
CA ARG A 94 -7.02 -2.68 -4.67
C ARG A 94 -7.47 -3.30 -3.35
N ASP A 95 -8.63 -3.95 -3.29
CA ASP A 95 -9.07 -4.66 -2.10
C ASP A 95 -8.15 -5.86 -1.79
N VAL A 96 -7.80 -6.64 -2.79
CA VAL A 96 -6.90 -7.79 -2.66
C VAL A 96 -5.45 -7.34 -2.43
N PHE A 97 -4.98 -6.37 -3.20
CA PHE A 97 -3.62 -5.85 -3.14
C PHE A 97 -3.31 -5.17 -1.80
N ASP A 98 -4.16 -4.25 -1.36
CA ASP A 98 -3.97 -3.54 -0.10
C ASP A 98 -4.04 -4.50 1.10
N GLU A 99 -4.95 -5.47 1.06
CA GLU A 99 -5.05 -6.49 2.09
C GLU A 99 -3.82 -7.41 2.15
N TRP A 100 -3.27 -7.79 1.01
CA TRP A 100 -2.03 -8.55 0.96
C TRP A 100 -0.86 -7.79 1.63
N LEU A 101 -0.75 -6.48 1.36
CA LEU A 101 0.27 -5.63 1.98
C LEU A 101 0.08 -5.52 3.51
N ARG A 102 -1.16 -5.38 3.98
CA ARG A 102 -1.47 -5.36 5.42
C ARG A 102 -1.16 -6.68 6.10
N LYS A 103 -1.49 -7.81 5.46
CA LYS A 103 -1.13 -9.14 5.96
C LYS A 103 0.37 -9.32 6.04
N ARG A 104 1.12 -8.87 5.04
CA ARG A 104 2.59 -8.91 5.05
C ARG A 104 3.15 -8.13 6.25
N ALA A 105 2.65 -6.93 6.52
CA ALA A 105 3.07 -6.14 7.68
C ALA A 105 2.84 -6.90 8.99
N ALA A 106 1.69 -7.54 9.17
CA ALA A 106 1.40 -8.35 10.35
C ALA A 106 2.32 -9.58 10.45
N GLN A 107 2.60 -10.26 9.34
CA GLN A 107 3.48 -11.44 9.30
C GLN A 107 4.91 -11.14 9.72
N VAL A 108 5.41 -9.92 9.47
CA VAL A 108 6.77 -9.51 9.86
C VAL A 108 6.84 -8.83 11.21
N GLY A 109 5.72 -8.73 11.95
CA GLY A 109 5.69 -8.32 13.33
C GLY A 109 4.96 -7.02 13.67
N ALA A 110 4.40 -6.30 12.69
CA ALA A 110 3.54 -5.15 12.98
C ALA A 110 2.23 -5.61 13.64
N GLU A 111 1.83 -4.95 14.72
CA GLU A 111 0.49 -5.15 15.26
C GLU A 111 -0.52 -4.48 14.35
N ARG A 112 -1.48 -5.24 13.86
CA ARG A 112 -2.55 -4.73 13.02
C ARG A 112 -3.81 -4.54 13.83
N ARG A 113 -4.37 -3.34 13.80
CA ARG A 113 -5.61 -3.01 14.52
C ARG A 113 -6.58 -2.25 13.62
N THR A 114 -7.85 -2.60 13.71
CA THR A 114 -8.92 -1.84 13.07
C THR A 114 -9.36 -0.70 13.97
N GLY A 115 -9.40 0.51 13.42
CA GLY A 115 -9.85 1.69 14.15
C GLY A 115 -9.66 2.97 13.34
N THR A 116 -10.22 4.04 13.87
CA THR A 116 -10.13 5.39 13.29
C THR A 116 -9.28 6.26 14.18
N PHE A 117 -8.27 6.90 13.60
CA PHE A 117 -7.49 7.92 14.30
C PHE A 117 -8.35 9.16 14.53
N GLU A 118 -8.38 9.66 15.75
CA GLU A 118 -9.11 10.87 16.12
C GLU A 118 -8.17 12.02 16.45
N ARG A 119 -7.28 11.81 17.44
CA ARG A 119 -6.38 12.86 17.93
C ARG A 119 -5.17 12.28 18.65
N ILE A 120 -4.18 13.13 18.87
CA ILE A 120 -3.04 12.86 19.75
C ILE A 120 -3.32 13.56 21.07
N GLU A 121 -3.21 12.83 22.17
CA GLU A 121 -3.23 13.37 23.53
C GLU A 121 -1.79 13.31 24.06
N ARG A 122 -1.35 14.41 24.67
CA ARG A 122 -0.05 14.46 25.36
C ARG A 122 -0.29 14.50 26.85
N THR A 123 0.40 13.61 27.57
CA THR A 123 0.40 13.65 29.04
C THR A 123 1.48 14.63 29.49
N GLU A 124 1.19 15.51 30.44
CA GLU A 124 2.19 16.43 31.02
C GLU A 124 3.29 15.59 31.70
N GLY A 125 4.54 15.78 31.24
CA GLY A 125 5.73 15.14 31.83
C GLY A 125 6.48 14.18 30.92
N GLU A 126 5.98 13.84 29.72
CA GLU A 126 6.72 13.08 28.72
C GLU A 126 7.18 14.01 27.57
N ALA A 127 8.48 14.27 27.57
CA ALA A 127 9.16 15.00 26.50
C ALA A 127 9.65 14.03 25.43
#